data_930b07f5b58514d474406001b092d32b
#
_entry.id   930b07f5b58514d474406001b092d32b
#
_cell.length_a   1.000
_cell.length_b   1.000
_cell.length_c   1.000
_cell.angle_alpha   90.00
_cell.angle_beta   90.00
_cell.angle_gamma   90.00
#
_symmetry.space_group_name_H-M   'P 1'
#
loop_
_entity.id
_entity.type
_entity.pdbx_description
1 polymer ?
#
loop_
_entity_poly.entity_id
_entity_poly.type
_entity_poly.pdbx_seq_one_letter_code
_entity_poly.pdbx_strand_id
1 'polypeptide(L)'
;HDRVRGIGETGMDFFRTGDEGRAAQEESFRAHIAIAKRYGKALVIHDRDAHADVLRVLDDEGAPETVVLHCFSGDAEFATECVRRGYLLSFAGTVTFASANALREAAAVTPLDQILVETDAPYLTPTPHRGRPNASYLIPLTVRSLAATTGADLDDLCAAISATGDRVFGPW
;
A
#
# COMPACT_ATOMS: atom_id res chain seq x y z
N HIS A 1 7.02 -3.73 -21.73
CA HIS A 1 8.25 -2.94 -21.75
C HIS A 1 9.05 -3.23 -20.48
N ASP A 2 10.36 -3.40 -20.60
CA ASP A 2 11.23 -3.83 -19.48
C ASP A 2 11.29 -2.85 -18.30
N ARG A 3 10.96 -1.58 -18.56
CA ARG A 3 10.90 -0.53 -17.52
C ARG A 3 9.58 -0.49 -16.74
N VAL A 4 8.56 -1.26 -17.15
CA VAL A 4 7.32 -1.39 -16.38
C VAL A 4 7.60 -2.28 -15.18
N ARG A 5 7.47 -1.74 -13.96
CA ARG A 5 7.77 -2.45 -12.71
C ARG A 5 6.53 -2.94 -11.99
N GLY A 6 5.40 -2.24 -12.15
CA GLY A 6 4.13 -2.59 -11.54
C GLY A 6 2.96 -2.32 -12.48
N ILE A 7 1.83 -2.95 -12.19
CA ILE A 7 0.54 -2.73 -12.84
C ILE A 7 -0.37 -2.06 -11.81
N GLY A 8 -0.88 -0.90 -12.13
CA GLY A 8 -1.73 -0.13 -11.23
C GLY A 8 -1.61 1.38 -11.51
N GLU A 9 -2.21 2.20 -10.74
CA GLU A 9 -3.06 1.89 -9.59
C GLU A 9 -4.39 1.30 -10.06
N THR A 10 -4.87 0.26 -9.38
CA THR A 10 -6.12 -0.44 -9.67
C THR A 10 -6.76 -0.93 -8.37
N GLY A 11 -8.02 -1.29 -8.38
CA GLY A 11 -8.71 -1.77 -7.17
C GLY A 11 -10.08 -1.14 -7.03
N MET A 12 -10.50 -0.88 -5.78
CA MET A 12 -11.87 -0.46 -5.50
C MET A 12 -11.92 0.68 -4.48
N ASP A 13 -12.74 1.70 -4.77
CA ASP A 13 -12.99 2.87 -3.92
C ASP A 13 -14.51 3.05 -3.72
N PHE A 14 -15.01 2.65 -2.56
CA PHE A 14 -16.43 2.80 -2.22
C PHE A 14 -16.75 4.12 -1.52
N PHE A 15 -15.74 4.90 -1.18
CA PHE A 15 -15.94 6.24 -0.68
C PHE A 15 -16.33 7.24 -1.78
N ARG A 16 -15.70 7.10 -2.96
CA ARG A 16 -15.92 8.04 -4.07
C ARG A 16 -16.94 7.55 -5.08
N THR A 17 -17.22 6.25 -5.12
CA THR A 17 -18.05 5.64 -6.15
C THR A 17 -19.28 5.02 -5.51
N GLY A 18 -20.46 5.41 -5.97
CA GLY A 18 -21.72 4.77 -5.61
C GLY A 18 -21.85 3.35 -6.18
N ASP A 19 -22.94 2.67 -5.84
CA ASP A 19 -23.17 1.27 -6.24
C ASP A 19 -23.12 1.06 -7.75
N GLU A 20 -23.54 2.06 -8.54
CA GLU A 20 -23.54 2.03 -10.00
C GLU A 20 -22.12 1.93 -10.61
N GLY A 21 -21.09 2.36 -9.91
CA GLY A 21 -19.72 2.33 -10.40
C GLY A 21 -18.91 1.11 -9.95
N ARG A 22 -19.39 0.35 -8.98
CA ARG A 22 -18.64 -0.78 -8.38
C ARG A 22 -18.34 -1.89 -9.38
N ALA A 23 -19.31 -2.22 -10.22
CA ALA A 23 -19.13 -3.26 -11.24
C ALA A 23 -18.01 -2.92 -12.25
N ALA A 24 -17.93 -1.66 -12.67
CA ALA A 24 -16.87 -1.20 -13.58
C ALA A 24 -15.49 -1.20 -12.90
N GLN A 25 -15.41 -0.84 -11.62
CA GLN A 25 -14.17 -0.94 -10.85
C GLN A 25 -13.73 -2.41 -10.73
N GLU A 26 -14.63 -3.33 -10.39
CA GLU A 26 -14.34 -4.75 -10.28
C GLU A 26 -13.87 -5.34 -11.62
N GLU A 27 -14.54 -5.03 -12.73
CA GLU A 27 -14.13 -5.47 -14.07
C GLU A 27 -12.71 -4.99 -14.41
N SER A 28 -12.43 -3.71 -14.17
CA SER A 28 -11.10 -3.12 -14.37
C SER A 28 -10.06 -3.79 -13.47
N PHE A 29 -10.39 -4.03 -12.21
CA PHE A 29 -9.49 -4.68 -11.25
C PHE A 29 -9.13 -6.11 -11.69
N ARG A 30 -10.13 -6.92 -12.08
CA ARG A 30 -9.92 -8.27 -12.63
C ARG A 30 -9.02 -8.26 -13.87
N ALA A 31 -9.22 -7.31 -14.78
CA ALA A 31 -8.37 -7.15 -15.96
C ALA A 31 -6.90 -6.84 -15.60
N HIS A 32 -6.67 -5.98 -14.60
CA HIS A 32 -5.31 -5.66 -14.14
C HIS A 32 -4.64 -6.82 -13.40
N ILE A 33 -5.39 -7.62 -12.63
CA ILE A 33 -4.90 -8.87 -12.04
C ILE A 33 -4.39 -9.81 -13.14
N ALA A 34 -5.18 -10.01 -14.19
CA ALA A 34 -4.79 -10.85 -15.32
C ALA A 34 -3.51 -10.35 -16.03
N ILE A 35 -3.38 -9.03 -16.21
CA ILE A 35 -2.19 -8.41 -16.80
C ILE A 35 -0.98 -8.61 -15.88
N ALA A 36 -1.10 -8.35 -14.57
CA ALA A 36 -0.02 -8.52 -13.61
C ALA A 36 0.50 -9.98 -13.61
N LYS A 37 -0.40 -10.95 -13.57
CA LYS A 37 -0.05 -12.39 -13.66
C LYS A 37 0.64 -12.73 -14.98
N ARG A 38 0.09 -12.26 -16.10
CA ARG A 38 0.64 -12.53 -17.45
C ARG A 38 2.07 -12.07 -17.60
N TYR A 39 2.42 -10.93 -17.01
CA TYR A 39 3.73 -10.30 -17.19
C TYR A 39 4.66 -10.44 -15.97
N GLY A 40 4.24 -11.16 -14.93
CA GLY A 40 5.02 -11.33 -13.69
C GLY A 40 5.38 -9.99 -13.05
N LYS A 41 4.40 -9.08 -12.94
CA LYS A 41 4.59 -7.74 -12.38
C LYS A 41 3.86 -7.59 -11.05
N ALA A 42 4.38 -6.75 -10.17
CA ALA A 42 3.69 -6.37 -8.96
C ALA A 42 2.34 -5.72 -9.30
N LEU A 43 1.29 -6.09 -8.58
CA LEU A 43 -0.01 -5.45 -8.65
C LEU A 43 -0.13 -4.41 -7.55
N VAL A 44 -0.34 -3.15 -7.92
CA VAL A 44 -0.45 -2.01 -6.99
C VAL A 44 -1.91 -1.65 -6.82
N ILE A 45 -2.44 -1.89 -5.62
CA ILE A 45 -3.88 -1.86 -5.35
C ILE A 45 -4.25 -0.62 -4.54
N HIS A 46 -5.24 0.12 -5.06
CA HIS A 46 -6.02 1.09 -4.32
C HIS A 46 -7.19 0.39 -3.62
N ASP A 47 -7.31 0.61 -2.32
CA ASP A 47 -8.41 0.08 -1.52
C ASP A 47 -8.93 1.17 -0.57
N ARG A 48 -10.17 1.56 -0.76
CA ARG A 48 -10.83 2.50 0.15
C ARG A 48 -12.26 2.06 0.43
N ASP A 49 -12.51 1.69 1.70
CA ASP A 49 -13.80 1.18 2.18
C ASP A 49 -14.30 -0.07 1.41
N ALA A 50 -13.36 -0.82 0.77
CA ALA A 50 -13.66 -1.96 -0.10
C ALA A 50 -12.88 -3.25 0.27
N HIS A 51 -12.30 -3.32 1.47
CA HIS A 51 -11.38 -4.38 1.91
C HIS A 51 -11.86 -5.79 1.60
N ALA A 52 -13.10 -6.13 1.97
CA ALA A 52 -13.65 -7.46 1.76
C ALA A 52 -13.80 -7.79 0.27
N ASP A 53 -14.22 -6.82 -0.55
CA ASP A 53 -14.37 -7.02 -1.99
C ASP A 53 -13.03 -7.12 -2.70
N VAL A 54 -12.03 -6.34 -2.29
CA VAL A 54 -10.66 -6.44 -2.82
C VAL A 54 -10.10 -7.84 -2.56
N LEU A 55 -10.21 -8.36 -1.33
CA LEU A 55 -9.76 -9.72 -1.00
C LEU A 55 -10.55 -10.79 -1.77
N ARG A 56 -11.86 -10.66 -1.86
CA ARG A 56 -12.72 -11.57 -2.62
C ARG A 56 -12.30 -11.66 -4.09
N VAL A 57 -12.08 -10.53 -4.73
CA VAL A 57 -11.66 -10.50 -6.15
C VAL A 57 -10.28 -11.12 -6.33
N LEU A 58 -9.34 -10.86 -5.41
CA LEU A 58 -8.02 -11.51 -5.43
C LEU A 58 -8.12 -13.03 -5.24
N ASP A 59 -9.03 -13.51 -4.39
CA ASP A 59 -9.28 -14.95 -4.20
C ASP A 59 -9.91 -15.56 -5.43
N ASP A 60 -10.92 -14.93 -6.02
CA ASP A 60 -11.62 -15.40 -7.22
C ASP A 60 -10.68 -15.55 -8.42
N GLU A 61 -9.83 -14.55 -8.65
CA GLU A 61 -8.90 -14.52 -9.80
C GLU A 61 -7.59 -15.27 -9.55
N GLY A 62 -7.27 -15.56 -8.29
CA GLY A 62 -5.94 -15.96 -7.84
C GLY A 62 -4.95 -14.79 -7.92
N ALA A 63 -4.49 -14.33 -6.76
CA ALA A 63 -3.60 -13.18 -6.67
C ALA A 63 -2.29 -13.36 -7.46
N PRO A 64 -1.71 -12.28 -8.04
CA PRO A 64 -0.34 -12.32 -8.55
C PRO A 64 0.66 -12.64 -7.43
N GLU A 65 1.87 -13.05 -7.80
CA GLU A 65 2.95 -13.37 -6.85
C GLU A 65 3.28 -12.18 -5.93
N THR A 66 3.21 -10.96 -6.45
CA THR A 66 3.50 -9.75 -5.69
C THR A 66 2.29 -8.81 -5.70
N VAL A 67 1.75 -8.56 -4.52
CA VAL A 67 0.61 -7.64 -4.28
C VAL A 67 1.06 -6.54 -3.32
N VAL A 68 0.79 -5.30 -3.68
CA VAL A 68 1.05 -4.10 -2.87
C VAL A 68 -0.26 -3.37 -2.64
N LEU A 69 -0.71 -3.28 -1.38
CA LEU A 69 -1.78 -2.35 -0.98
C LEU A 69 -1.14 -0.97 -0.84
N HIS A 70 -1.31 -0.10 -1.85
CA HIS A 70 -0.76 1.24 -1.82
C HIS A 70 -1.59 2.15 -0.91
N CYS A 71 -0.96 3.15 -0.33
CA CYS A 71 -1.60 4.10 0.58
C CYS A 71 -2.51 3.40 1.61
N PHE A 72 -1.98 2.35 2.25
CA PHE A 72 -2.75 1.44 3.11
C PHE A 72 -3.64 2.20 4.09
N SER A 73 -4.92 1.85 4.14
CA SER A 73 -5.94 2.56 4.93
C SER A 73 -6.72 1.66 5.89
N GLY A 74 -6.36 0.38 6.01
CA GLY A 74 -7.01 -0.58 6.89
C GLY A 74 -6.57 -0.48 8.36
N ASP A 75 -7.23 -1.28 9.19
CA ASP A 75 -6.88 -1.50 10.60
C ASP A 75 -5.91 -2.69 10.78
N ALA A 76 -5.61 -3.03 12.05
CA ALA A 76 -4.70 -4.12 12.38
C ALA A 76 -5.24 -5.50 11.98
N GLU A 77 -6.56 -5.73 11.98
CA GLU A 77 -7.15 -7.00 11.58
C GLU A 77 -6.97 -7.20 10.07
N PHE A 78 -7.30 -6.20 9.27
CA PHE A 78 -7.10 -6.25 7.84
C PHE A 78 -5.61 -6.34 7.46
N ALA A 79 -4.73 -5.60 8.16
CA ALA A 79 -3.28 -5.70 7.97
C ALA A 79 -2.78 -7.12 8.25
N THR A 80 -3.23 -7.75 9.34
CA THR A 80 -2.86 -9.13 9.69
C THR A 80 -3.27 -10.12 8.61
N GLU A 81 -4.47 -9.99 8.04
CA GLU A 81 -4.92 -10.84 6.95
C GLU A 81 -4.08 -10.63 5.67
N CYS A 82 -3.77 -9.36 5.32
CA CYS A 82 -2.89 -9.06 4.20
C CYS A 82 -1.48 -9.64 4.39
N VAL A 83 -0.91 -9.49 5.58
CA VAL A 83 0.41 -10.05 5.96
C VAL A 83 0.41 -11.58 5.83
N ARG A 84 -0.62 -12.26 6.33
CA ARG A 84 -0.76 -13.72 6.21
C ARG A 84 -0.80 -14.21 4.76
N ARG A 85 -1.32 -13.40 3.84
CA ARG A 85 -1.34 -13.64 2.40
C ARG A 85 -0.02 -13.31 1.70
N GLY A 86 0.96 -12.75 2.41
CA GLY A 86 2.23 -12.32 1.85
C GLY A 86 2.16 -10.98 1.10
N TYR A 87 1.08 -10.20 1.31
CA TYR A 87 0.92 -8.89 0.68
C TYR A 87 1.76 -7.83 1.35
N LEU A 88 2.15 -6.83 0.60
CA LEU A 88 2.96 -5.71 1.04
C LEU A 88 2.07 -4.49 1.32
N LEU A 89 2.35 -3.81 2.42
CA LEU A 89 1.57 -2.65 2.85
C LEU A 89 2.43 -1.39 2.70
N SER A 90 1.98 -0.46 1.85
CA SER A 90 2.68 0.80 1.61
C SER A 90 2.05 1.92 2.42
N PHE A 91 2.82 2.52 3.32
CA PHE A 91 2.35 3.56 4.24
C PHE A 91 2.73 4.95 3.73
N ALA A 92 1.73 5.81 3.61
CA ALA A 92 1.88 7.21 3.25
C ALA A 92 2.01 8.13 4.48
N GLY A 93 2.12 9.43 4.24
CA GLY A 93 2.21 10.44 5.29
C GLY A 93 1.06 10.45 6.30
N THR A 94 -0.06 9.81 5.98
CA THR A 94 -1.22 9.63 6.86
C THR A 94 -0.88 8.99 8.20
N VAL A 95 0.09 8.07 8.25
CA VAL A 95 0.53 7.42 9.50
C VAL A 95 1.01 8.42 10.56
N THR A 96 1.46 9.62 10.13
CA THR A 96 1.90 10.70 11.03
C THR A 96 0.76 11.53 11.62
N PHE A 97 -0.51 11.30 11.18
CA PHE A 97 -1.64 12.12 11.61
C PHE A 97 -2.10 11.76 13.01
N ALA A 98 -2.51 12.73 13.80
CA ALA A 98 -2.95 12.50 15.18
C ALA A 98 -4.12 11.50 15.26
N SER A 99 -5.03 11.52 14.30
CA SER A 99 -6.21 10.63 14.24
C SER A 99 -5.91 9.22 13.68
N ALA A 100 -4.69 8.92 13.24
CA ALA A 100 -4.35 7.68 12.54
C ALA A 100 -3.98 6.51 13.48
N ASN A 101 -4.72 6.33 14.59
CA ASN A 101 -4.40 5.26 15.56
C ASN A 101 -4.53 3.86 14.92
N ALA A 102 -5.65 3.58 14.25
CA ALA A 102 -5.85 2.29 13.58
C ALA A 102 -4.75 1.97 12.56
N LEU A 103 -4.31 2.99 11.80
CA LEU A 103 -3.23 2.83 10.82
C LEU A 103 -1.88 2.55 11.49
N ARG A 104 -1.60 3.15 12.65
CA ARG A 104 -0.40 2.84 13.43
C ARG A 104 -0.46 1.44 14.03
N GLU A 105 -1.61 1.00 14.52
CA GLU A 105 -1.82 -0.38 14.97
C GLU A 105 -1.60 -1.38 13.83
N ALA A 106 -2.09 -1.07 12.62
CA ALA A 106 -1.82 -1.85 11.41
C ALA A 106 -0.30 -1.91 11.10
N ALA A 107 0.40 -0.77 11.16
CA ALA A 107 1.85 -0.74 10.96
C ALA A 107 2.61 -1.56 12.01
N ALA A 108 2.16 -1.54 13.27
CA ALA A 108 2.81 -2.28 14.36
C ALA A 108 2.72 -3.81 14.21
N VAL A 109 1.69 -4.34 13.53
CA VAL A 109 1.55 -5.78 13.26
C VAL A 109 2.16 -6.23 11.94
N THR A 110 2.65 -5.28 11.13
CA THR A 110 3.23 -5.57 9.82
C THR A 110 4.73 -5.87 9.96
N PRO A 111 5.22 -7.04 9.50
CA PRO A 111 6.66 -7.33 9.45
C PRO A 111 7.42 -6.30 8.62
N LEU A 112 8.66 -5.97 9.03
CA LEU A 112 9.46 -4.93 8.36
C LEU A 112 9.70 -5.22 6.87
N ASP A 113 9.84 -6.48 6.50
CA ASP A 113 10.04 -6.96 5.12
C ASP A 113 8.75 -6.99 4.28
N GLN A 114 7.62 -6.61 4.88
CA GLN A 114 6.35 -6.38 4.19
C GLN A 114 5.92 -4.90 4.22
N ILE A 115 6.75 -4.01 4.75
CA ILE A 115 6.51 -2.56 4.75
C ILE A 115 7.13 -1.92 3.52
N LEU A 116 6.34 -1.07 2.87
CA LEU A 116 6.77 -0.07 1.89
C LEU A 116 6.37 1.33 2.38
N VAL A 117 6.96 2.35 1.80
CA VAL A 117 6.61 3.74 2.06
C VAL A 117 6.43 4.51 0.76
N GLU A 118 5.54 5.47 0.79
CA GLU A 118 5.19 6.30 -0.35
C GLU A 118 4.79 7.71 0.07
N THR A 119 4.63 8.59 -0.90
CA THR A 119 4.16 9.96 -0.65
C THR A 119 2.68 10.14 -0.92
N ASP A 120 2.18 9.56 -1.99
CA ASP A 120 0.92 9.94 -2.64
C ASP A 120 0.88 11.45 -3.01
N ALA A 121 2.05 11.98 -3.39
CA ALA A 121 2.21 13.40 -3.73
C ALA A 121 1.31 13.79 -4.93
N PRO A 122 0.69 14.98 -4.87
CA PRO A 122 0.91 16.10 -3.95
C PRO A 122 0.06 16.04 -2.68
N TYR A 123 -0.60 14.91 -2.40
CA TYR A 123 -1.54 14.71 -1.29
C TYR A 123 -0.84 14.14 -0.05
N LEU A 124 -1.59 13.97 1.04
CA LEU A 124 -1.24 13.23 2.25
C LEU A 124 0.06 13.69 2.94
N THR A 125 0.37 14.97 2.85
CA THR A 125 1.59 15.56 3.41
C THR A 125 1.74 15.24 4.89
N PRO A 126 2.88 14.64 5.31
CA PRO A 126 3.10 14.24 6.69
C PRO A 126 3.16 15.44 7.65
N THR A 127 2.81 15.19 8.90
CA THR A 127 3.03 16.14 10.01
C THR A 127 4.54 16.41 10.16
N PRO A 128 5.01 17.69 10.39
CA PRO A 128 4.21 18.87 10.70
C PRO A 128 3.77 19.70 9.47
N HIS A 129 3.96 19.20 8.24
CA HIS A 129 3.75 20.00 7.03
C HIS A 129 2.35 19.87 6.41
N ARG A 130 1.36 19.36 7.15
CA ARG A 130 -0.02 19.23 6.68
C ARG A 130 -0.56 20.53 6.08
N GLY A 131 -1.34 20.38 4.99
CA GLY A 131 -1.92 21.53 4.27
C GLY A 131 -0.98 22.17 3.23
N ARG A 132 0.24 21.68 3.09
CA ARG A 132 1.17 22.02 2.00
C ARG A 132 1.25 20.90 0.98
N PRO A 133 1.68 21.16 -0.28
CA PRO A 133 1.93 20.09 -1.23
C PRO A 133 2.98 19.10 -0.69
N ASN A 134 2.71 17.80 -0.88
CA ASN A 134 3.63 16.74 -0.52
C ASN A 134 4.72 16.55 -1.59
N ALA A 135 5.87 16.00 -1.19
CA ALA A 135 6.98 15.72 -2.08
C ALA A 135 7.88 14.61 -1.51
N SER A 136 8.66 13.96 -2.37
CA SER A 136 9.50 12.80 -2.01
C SER A 136 10.49 13.08 -0.88
N TYR A 137 11.02 14.32 -0.75
CA TYR A 137 11.93 14.69 0.34
C TYR A 137 11.27 14.68 1.74
N LEU A 138 9.95 14.51 1.84
CA LEU A 138 9.22 14.38 3.11
C LEU A 138 9.07 12.92 3.58
N ILE A 139 9.46 11.93 2.77
CA ILE A 139 9.47 10.50 3.14
C ILE A 139 10.15 10.24 4.50
N PRO A 140 11.27 10.89 4.86
CA PRO A 140 11.89 10.66 6.16
C PRO A 140 10.99 10.91 7.38
N LEU A 141 9.95 11.74 7.25
CA LEU A 141 8.97 11.97 8.33
C LEU A 141 8.06 10.74 8.50
N THR A 142 7.61 10.15 7.40
CA THR A 142 6.82 8.91 7.40
C THR A 142 7.64 7.75 8.00
N VAL A 143 8.88 7.57 7.54
CA VAL A 143 9.76 6.49 8.02
C VAL A 143 10.04 6.61 9.53
N ARG A 144 10.35 7.81 10.04
CA ARG A 144 10.55 8.03 11.48
C ARG A 144 9.29 7.74 12.29
N SER A 145 8.11 8.08 11.77
CA SER A 145 6.85 7.74 12.42
C SER A 145 6.63 6.24 12.47
N LEU A 146 6.95 5.52 11.40
CA LEU A 146 6.87 4.05 11.36
C LEU A 146 7.86 3.41 12.33
N ALA A 147 9.12 3.86 12.38
CA ALA A 147 10.11 3.36 13.33
C ALA A 147 9.63 3.52 14.78
N ALA A 148 9.10 4.70 15.12
CA ALA A 148 8.53 4.94 16.45
C ALA A 148 7.29 4.07 16.74
N THR A 149 6.49 3.74 15.73
CA THR A 149 5.27 2.94 15.85
C THR A 149 5.58 1.45 16.01
N THR A 150 6.50 0.93 15.19
CA THR A 150 6.88 -0.50 15.20
C THR A 150 7.87 -0.84 16.31
N GLY A 151 8.52 0.16 16.90
CA GLY A 151 9.63 -0.03 17.85
C GLY A 151 10.94 -0.49 17.20
N ALA A 152 11.00 -0.48 15.86
CA ALA A 152 12.19 -0.87 15.11
C ALA A 152 13.28 0.22 15.19
N ASP A 153 14.53 -0.21 15.11
CA ASP A 153 15.63 0.71 14.83
C ASP A 153 15.43 1.39 13.47
N LEU A 154 15.79 2.66 13.37
CA LEU A 154 15.55 3.45 12.15
C LEU A 154 16.37 2.92 10.97
N ASP A 155 17.63 2.54 11.19
CA ASP A 155 18.52 2.05 10.13
C ASP A 155 18.07 0.67 9.66
N ASP A 156 17.64 -0.21 10.57
CA ASP A 156 17.06 -1.52 10.24
C ASP A 156 15.78 -1.37 9.41
N LEU A 157 14.89 -0.46 9.81
CA LEU A 157 13.68 -0.17 9.03
C LEU A 157 13.99 0.38 7.64
N CYS A 158 14.93 1.32 7.53
CA CYS A 158 15.36 1.86 6.24
C CYS A 158 15.94 0.77 5.33
N ALA A 159 16.78 -0.12 5.89
CA ALA A 159 17.36 -1.23 5.17
C ALA A 159 16.26 -2.21 4.67
N ALA A 160 15.30 -2.55 5.53
CA ALA A 160 14.17 -3.43 5.19
C ALA A 160 13.30 -2.82 4.07
N ILE A 161 12.92 -1.54 4.17
CA ILE A 161 12.14 -0.85 3.14
C ILE A 161 12.89 -0.82 1.80
N SER A 162 14.19 -0.52 1.82
CA SER A 162 15.00 -0.51 0.59
C SER A 162 15.07 -1.89 -0.06
N ALA A 163 15.36 -2.93 0.73
CA ALA A 163 15.40 -4.30 0.25
C ALA A 163 14.04 -4.77 -0.31
N THR A 164 12.94 -4.39 0.36
CA THR A 164 11.59 -4.68 -0.12
C THR A 164 11.30 -3.96 -1.43
N GLY A 165 11.67 -2.68 -1.54
CA GLY A 165 11.52 -1.90 -2.77
C GLY A 165 12.28 -2.53 -3.95
N ASP A 166 13.53 -2.92 -3.73
CA ASP A 166 14.37 -3.60 -4.75
C ASP A 166 13.79 -4.96 -5.15
N ARG A 167 13.29 -5.72 -4.20
CA ARG A 167 12.64 -7.02 -4.45
C ARG A 167 11.38 -6.88 -5.29
N VAL A 168 10.56 -5.86 -5.01
CA VAL A 168 9.24 -5.65 -5.65
C VAL A 168 9.36 -4.98 -7.01
N PHE A 169 10.15 -3.92 -7.09
CA PHE A 169 10.22 -3.08 -8.28
C PHE A 169 11.55 -3.20 -9.03
N GLY A 170 12.51 -3.96 -8.47
CA GLY A 170 13.86 -4.13 -9.00
C GLY A 170 14.75 -2.90 -8.74
N PRO A 171 16.07 -3.05 -8.91
CA PRO A 171 16.99 -1.95 -8.72
C PRO A 171 16.73 -0.85 -9.78
N TRP A 172 16.97 0.39 -9.39
CA TRP A 172 16.79 1.59 -10.21
C TRP A 172 18.05 1.96 -10.99
#